data_909293a798c23cba96802e4739331054
#
_entry.id   909293a798c23cba96802e4739331054
#
_cell.length_a   1.000
_cell.length_b   1.000
_cell.length_c   1.000
_cell.angle_alpha   90.00
_cell.angle_beta   90.00
_cell.angle_gamma   90.00
#
_symmetry.space_group_name_H-M   'P 1'
#
loop_
_entity.id
_entity.type
_entity.pdbx_description
1 polymer ?
#
loop_
_entity_poly.entity_id
_entity_poly.type
_entity_poly.pdbx_seq_one_letter_code
_entity_poly.pdbx_strand_id
1 'polypeptide(L)'
;MAVDIKLFAPVARATNAIYMYVKLDETLTAITAANYFNSKDLSGSVKRGDIILCNAQDGFAVLLVTEVVPTEGTITVIQAEGTSSDTETDAS
;
A
#
# COMPACT_ATOMS: atom_id res chain seq x y z
N MET A 1 4.25 10.43 -10.07
CA MET A 1 3.20 10.62 -9.06
C MET A 1 3.70 10.13 -7.73
N ALA A 2 3.13 10.60 -6.66
CA ALA A 2 3.57 10.24 -5.32
C ALA A 2 2.35 10.05 -4.42
N VAL A 3 2.57 9.36 -3.30
CA VAL A 3 1.51 9.09 -2.35
C VAL A 3 0.92 10.40 -1.80
N ASP A 4 -0.39 10.42 -1.69
CA ASP A 4 -1.09 11.53 -1.05
C ASP A 4 -1.34 11.13 0.40
N ILE A 5 -0.53 11.65 1.31
CA ILE A 5 -0.57 11.20 2.70
C ILE A 5 -1.90 11.51 3.39
N LYS A 6 -2.68 12.45 2.86
CA LYS A 6 -4.00 12.75 3.42
C LYS A 6 -4.98 11.61 3.24
N LEU A 7 -4.75 10.77 2.24
CA LEU A 7 -5.64 9.65 1.94
C LEU A 7 -5.16 8.34 2.56
N PHE A 8 -4.03 8.38 3.24
CA PHE A 8 -3.38 7.20 3.80
C PHE A 8 -3.69 7.15 5.31
N ALA A 9 -4.50 6.19 5.72
CA ALA A 9 -4.94 6.14 7.11
C ALA A 9 -4.92 4.72 7.65
N PRO A 10 -4.55 4.54 8.93
CA PRO A 10 -4.60 3.21 9.54
C PRO A 10 -6.05 2.82 9.82
N VAL A 11 -6.37 1.56 9.56
CA VAL A 11 -7.70 1.02 9.89
C VAL A 11 -7.63 -0.03 10.97
N ALA A 12 -6.45 -0.57 11.26
CA ALA A 12 -6.27 -1.55 12.33
C ALA A 12 -4.82 -1.52 12.76
N ARG A 13 -4.57 -1.79 14.02
CA ARG A 13 -3.23 -1.83 14.57
C ARG A 13 -3.09 -3.00 15.52
N ALA A 14 -1.95 -3.67 15.39
CA ALA A 14 -1.52 -4.72 16.30
C ALA A 14 0.00 -4.61 16.32
N THR A 15 0.72 -5.72 16.21
CA THR A 15 2.18 -5.67 16.02
C THR A 15 2.50 -4.92 14.74
N ASN A 16 1.74 -5.19 13.66
CA ASN A 16 1.78 -4.43 12.43
C ASN A 16 0.45 -3.76 12.21
N ALA A 17 0.40 -2.81 11.31
CA ALA A 17 -0.81 -2.05 11.03
C ALA A 17 -1.35 -2.38 9.64
N ILE A 18 -2.64 -2.16 9.47
CA ILE A 18 -3.30 -2.22 8.17
C ILE A 18 -3.75 -0.81 7.83
N TYR A 19 -3.35 -0.34 6.66
CA TYR A 19 -3.70 0.99 6.19
C TYR A 19 -4.66 0.92 5.01
N MET A 20 -5.46 1.96 4.87
CA MET A 20 -6.35 2.11 3.72
C MET A 20 -5.86 3.30 2.90
N TYR A 21 -5.76 3.12 1.60
CA TYR A 21 -5.37 4.19 0.68
C TYR A 21 -6.35 4.19 -0.49
N VAL A 22 -7.15 5.24 -0.60
CA VAL A 22 -8.15 5.36 -1.66
C VAL A 22 -7.76 6.53 -2.55
N LYS A 23 -7.36 6.24 -3.77
CA LYS A 23 -6.92 7.25 -4.72
C LYS A 23 -7.58 6.95 -6.06
N LEU A 24 -8.80 7.43 -6.23
CA LEU A 24 -9.64 7.02 -7.34
C LEU A 24 -9.32 7.72 -8.66
N ASP A 25 -8.39 8.66 -8.66
CA ASP A 25 -7.97 9.33 -9.88
C ASP A 25 -6.61 8.85 -10.38
N GLU A 26 -6.09 7.73 -9.82
CA GLU A 26 -4.87 7.10 -10.29
C GLU A 26 -5.08 5.62 -10.48
N THR A 27 -4.35 5.05 -11.44
CA THR A 27 -4.45 3.63 -11.73
C THR A 27 -3.59 2.81 -10.77
N LEU A 28 -3.87 1.50 -10.69
CA LEU A 28 -3.05 0.61 -9.89
C LEU A 28 -1.60 0.60 -10.38
N THR A 29 -1.41 0.66 -11.69
CA THR A 29 -0.05 0.70 -12.25
C THR A 29 0.72 1.91 -11.71
N ALA A 30 0.09 3.07 -11.64
CA ALA A 30 0.72 4.27 -11.12
C ALA A 30 1.00 4.14 -9.62
N ILE A 31 0.03 3.64 -8.85
CA ILE A 31 0.15 3.56 -7.41
C ILE A 31 1.18 2.51 -6.99
N THR A 32 1.28 1.42 -7.73
CA THR A 32 2.22 0.35 -7.40
C THR A 32 3.59 0.55 -8.04
N ALA A 33 3.80 1.65 -8.74
CA ALA A 33 5.09 1.96 -9.34
C ALA A 33 6.15 2.14 -8.26
N ALA A 34 7.40 1.87 -8.62
CA ALA A 34 8.51 2.02 -7.69
C ALA A 34 8.53 3.44 -7.13
N ASN A 35 8.81 3.55 -5.85
CA ASN A 35 8.97 4.82 -5.13
C ASN A 35 7.69 5.62 -4.93
N TYR A 36 6.54 5.09 -5.36
CA TYR A 36 5.28 5.83 -5.19
C TYR A 36 5.01 6.17 -3.72
N PHE A 37 5.26 5.23 -2.82
CA PHE A 37 4.97 5.41 -1.40
C PHE A 37 6.11 6.03 -0.61
N ASN A 38 7.19 6.43 -1.27
CA ASN A 38 8.30 7.07 -0.57
C ASN A 38 7.84 8.39 0.04
N SER A 39 8.04 8.52 1.34
CA SER A 39 7.66 9.73 2.09
C SER A 39 8.33 9.67 3.44
N LYS A 40 9.01 10.74 3.82
CA LYS A 40 9.63 10.80 5.14
C LYS A 40 8.59 10.81 6.25
N ASP A 41 7.42 11.40 5.98
CA ASP A 41 6.35 11.39 6.96
C ASP A 41 5.81 9.98 7.19
N LEU A 42 5.55 9.25 6.11
CA LEU A 42 5.00 7.90 6.22
C LEU A 42 6.03 6.92 6.76
N SER A 43 7.30 7.07 6.38
CA SER A 43 8.32 6.11 6.79
C SER A 43 8.58 6.15 8.29
N GLY A 44 8.14 7.19 8.97
CA GLY A 44 8.21 7.24 10.42
C GLY A 44 7.12 6.42 11.11
N SER A 45 6.06 6.07 10.40
CA SER A 45 4.91 5.36 10.96
C SER A 45 4.76 3.97 10.39
N VAL A 46 5.02 3.80 9.10
CA VAL A 46 4.87 2.52 8.41
C VAL A 46 6.06 1.64 8.72
N LYS A 47 5.82 0.35 8.91
CA LYS A 47 6.84 -0.61 9.25
C LYS A 47 6.83 -1.78 8.28
N ARG A 48 7.95 -2.47 8.21
CA ARG A 48 8.03 -3.70 7.43
C ARG A 48 6.97 -4.68 7.93
N GLY A 49 6.24 -5.28 7.02
CA GLY A 49 5.17 -6.22 7.34
C GLY A 49 3.80 -5.58 7.42
N ASP A 50 3.71 -4.26 7.34
CA ASP A 50 2.43 -3.58 7.31
C ASP A 50 1.73 -3.85 5.97
N ILE A 51 0.41 -3.75 5.98
CA ILE A 51 -0.42 -4.03 4.82
C ILE A 51 -1.14 -2.75 4.41
N ILE A 52 -1.19 -2.49 3.11
CA ILE A 52 -1.90 -1.34 2.57
C ILE A 52 -3.02 -1.85 1.65
N LEU A 53 -4.25 -1.52 2.01
CA LEU A 53 -5.41 -1.83 1.18
C LEU A 53 -5.61 -0.64 0.25
N CYS A 54 -5.37 -0.86 -1.04
CA CYS A 54 -5.34 0.21 -2.02
C CYS A 54 -6.55 0.13 -2.94
N ASN A 55 -7.33 1.21 -3.03
CA ASN A 55 -8.47 1.29 -3.93
C ASN A 55 -8.16 2.38 -4.96
N ALA A 56 -8.00 1.97 -6.21
CA ALA A 56 -7.58 2.85 -7.28
C ALA A 56 -8.68 3.04 -8.31
N GLN A 57 -8.40 3.84 -9.33
CA GLN A 57 -9.35 4.13 -10.39
C GLN A 57 -9.83 2.86 -11.09
N ASP A 58 -8.93 1.92 -11.31
CA ASP A 58 -9.22 0.73 -12.13
C ASP A 58 -9.16 -0.58 -11.35
N GLY A 59 -9.13 -0.52 -10.02
CA GLY A 59 -9.15 -1.75 -9.26
C GLY A 59 -8.72 -1.61 -7.83
N PHE A 60 -8.57 -2.76 -7.19
CA PHE A 60 -8.23 -2.88 -5.79
C PHE A 60 -7.03 -3.81 -5.64
N ALA A 61 -6.12 -3.47 -4.75
CA ALA A 61 -4.95 -4.30 -4.50
C ALA A 61 -4.61 -4.31 -3.03
N VAL A 62 -4.00 -5.41 -2.58
CA VAL A 62 -3.44 -5.52 -1.24
C VAL A 62 -1.92 -5.46 -1.41
N LEU A 63 -1.29 -4.50 -0.76
CA LEU A 63 0.14 -4.29 -0.85
C LEU A 63 0.79 -4.65 0.47
N LEU A 64 1.96 -5.27 0.39
CA LEU A 64 2.75 -5.63 1.57
C LEU A 64 3.99 -4.76 1.60
N VAL A 65 4.24 -4.13 2.74
CA VAL A 65 5.46 -3.34 2.94
C VAL A 65 6.60 -4.29 3.24
N THR A 66 7.60 -4.31 2.37
CA THR A 66 8.72 -5.23 2.50
C THR A 66 9.96 -4.57 3.09
N GLU A 67 10.07 -3.25 2.98
CA GLU A 67 11.23 -2.55 3.52
C GLU A 67 10.89 -1.10 3.78
N VAL A 68 11.37 -0.56 4.89
CA VAL A 68 11.24 0.86 5.22
C VAL A 68 12.59 1.37 5.69
N VAL A 69 13.06 2.47 5.09
CA VAL A 69 14.29 3.14 5.49
C VAL A 69 13.92 4.57 5.89
N PRO A 70 13.63 4.80 7.18
CA PRO A 70 13.10 6.11 7.61
C PRO A 70 14.06 7.28 7.36
N THR A 71 15.36 7.03 7.43
CA THR A 71 16.33 8.10 7.21
C THR A 71 16.30 8.63 5.79
N GLU A 72 15.84 7.80 4.84
CA GLU A 72 15.76 8.18 3.44
C GLU A 72 14.32 8.41 2.99
N GLY A 73 13.34 8.07 3.82
CA GLY A 73 11.95 8.17 3.44
C GLY A 73 11.53 7.12 2.42
N THR A 74 12.23 5.99 2.38
CA THR A 74 11.97 4.94 1.41
C THR A 74 10.99 3.91 1.97
N ILE A 75 9.95 3.61 1.21
CA ILE A 75 8.99 2.57 1.55
C ILE A 75 8.82 1.69 0.32
N THR A 76 9.18 0.43 0.44
CA THR A 76 9.08 -0.53 -0.66
C THR A 76 7.89 -1.45 -0.40
N VAL A 77 7.04 -1.59 -1.42
CA VAL A 77 5.87 -2.45 -1.33
C VAL A 77 5.86 -3.44 -2.49
N ILE A 78 5.21 -4.58 -2.27
CA ILE A 78 4.91 -5.53 -3.33
C ILE A 78 3.42 -5.81 -3.28
N GLN A 79 2.85 -6.18 -4.43
CA GLN A 79 1.47 -6.59 -4.47
C GLN A 79 1.38 -8.02 -3.95
N ALA A 80 0.54 -8.23 -2.95
CA ALA A 80 0.43 -9.54 -2.33
C ALA A 80 -0.27 -10.51 -3.28
N GLU A 81 0.15 -11.78 -3.18
CA GLU A 81 -0.52 -12.83 -3.91
C GLU A 81 -1.95 -12.98 -3.44
N GLY A 82 -2.79 -13.51 -4.28
CA GLY A 82 -4.17 -13.74 -3.92
C GLY A 82 -5.07 -12.54 -4.07
N THR A 83 -4.52 -11.39 -4.40
CA THR A 83 -5.34 -10.22 -4.70
C THR A 83 -5.93 -10.27 -6.08
N SER A 84 -5.35 -11.07 -6.94
CA SER A 84 -5.91 -11.28 -8.26
C SER A 84 -7.14 -12.13 -8.10
N SER A 85 -8.02 -11.89 -8.79
CA SER A 85 -9.27 -12.57 -8.65
C SER A 85 -9.27 -14.04 -8.95
N ASP A 86 -8.64 -14.21 -8.79
CA ASP A 86 -8.95 -15.16 -8.91
C ASP A 86 -9.43 -15.89 -8.23
N THR A 87 -9.08 -15.60 -8.04
CA THR A 87 -9.40 -16.18 -7.60
C THR A 87 -10.28 -16.53 -7.13
N GLU A 88 -10.26 -16.29 -7.12
CA GLU A 88 -10.89 -16.60 -6.85
C GLU A 88 -11.72 -17.07 -6.58
N THR A 89 -11.57 -17.21 -6.78
CA THR A 89 -12.18 -17.66 -6.64
C THR A 89 -12.58 -18.25 -6.08
N ASP A 90 -12.12 -18.25 -5.83
CA ASP A 90 -12.33 -18.80 -5.44
C ASP A 90 -12.91 -19.16 -4.75
N ALA A 91 -12.88 -18.97 -4.57
CA ALA A 91 -13.28 -19.21 -3.95
C ALA A 91 -13.87 -19.82 -3.64
N SER A 92 -13.84 -19.87 -3.73
CA SER A 92 -14.32 -20.40 -3.50
C SER A 92 -14.51 -20.90 -3.35
#